data_a8e65ebf4d67c7c94b9c6fc5c23317ea
#
_entry.id   a8e65ebf4d67c7c94b9c6fc5c23317ea
#
_cell.length_a   1.000
_cell.length_b   1.000
_cell.length_c   1.000
_cell.angle_alpha   90.00
_cell.angle_beta   90.00
_cell.angle_gamma   90.00
#
_symmetry.space_group_name_H-M   'P 1'
#
loop_
_entity.id
_entity.type
_entity.pdbx_description
1 polymer ?
#
loop_
_entity_poly.entity_id
_entity_poly.type
_entity_poly.pdbx_seq_one_letter_code
_entity_poly.pdbx_strand_id
1 'polypeptide(L)'
;MHMRNLFYIFLLALLGVGVAGAGQDGGPVRILFLGHDAEHHPSNEYYPMLSQALGRDAIYFDYHTSVEEALGDYDYLSQFDGVLLYANHDFVERQYYENLVKVVEAGGGFIPVHCASYCFRNQDGFIELVGGQFAHHRGGVFSPQIIDGDHPALAGVTPFEAWDETYVHTKHGSDRTILMVREPGGENDNIKEPEPWTWVRTQGEGRVFYTASGHDQRVWTHPGFHQLLKSGILWAIGEERRATYDTFITARAPLKYEKRDNIPNYERRPEPLPYQLPLSPEDSLDYTQTPVGWRLELFA
;
A
#
# COMPACT_ATOMS: atom_id res chain seq x y z
N MET A 1 -4.79 -47.42 -55.71
CA MET A 1 -4.15 -47.66 -54.41
C MET A 1 -3.76 -46.30 -53.86
N HIS A 2 -4.66 -45.67 -53.09
CA HIS A 2 -4.51 -44.30 -52.54
C HIS A 2 -4.19 -44.39 -51.04
N MET A 3 -2.98 -44.05 -50.67
CA MET A 3 -2.57 -43.88 -49.24
C MET A 3 -2.97 -42.49 -48.79
N ARG A 4 -3.90 -42.41 -47.78
CA ARG A 4 -4.24 -41.19 -47.07
C ARG A 4 -3.31 -41.05 -45.90
N ASN A 5 -2.43 -40.02 -45.93
CA ASN A 5 -1.59 -39.63 -44.81
C ASN A 5 -2.46 -38.90 -43.79
N LEU A 6 -2.61 -39.46 -42.58
CA LEU A 6 -3.24 -38.85 -41.42
C LEU A 6 -2.16 -38.09 -40.66
N PHE A 7 -2.24 -36.73 -40.67
CA PHE A 7 -1.43 -35.87 -39.80
C PHE A 7 -2.13 -35.79 -38.45
N TYR A 8 -1.51 -36.32 -37.42
CA TYR A 8 -1.88 -36.07 -36.02
C TYR A 8 -1.22 -34.76 -35.55
N ILE A 9 -2.03 -33.73 -35.30
CA ILE A 9 -1.58 -32.52 -34.62
C ILE A 9 -1.67 -32.80 -33.11
N PHE A 10 -0.51 -32.95 -32.47
CA PHE A 10 -0.42 -32.95 -31.01
C PHE A 10 -0.53 -31.49 -30.51
N LEU A 11 -1.67 -31.16 -29.92
CA LEU A 11 -1.85 -29.92 -29.18
C LEU A 11 -1.20 -30.12 -27.80
N LEU A 12 0.02 -29.62 -27.61
CA LEU A 12 0.61 -29.51 -26.29
C LEU A 12 -0.11 -28.37 -25.55
N ALA A 13 -1.02 -28.71 -24.66
CA ALA A 13 -1.51 -27.78 -23.65
C ALA A 13 -0.39 -27.58 -22.61
N LEU A 14 0.31 -26.45 -22.69
CA LEU A 14 1.16 -25.96 -21.57
C LEU A 14 0.22 -25.60 -20.44
N LEU A 15 0.04 -26.49 -19.47
CA LEU A 15 -0.45 -26.18 -18.17
C LEU A 15 0.66 -25.35 -17.47
N GLY A 16 0.53 -24.04 -17.54
CA GLY A 16 1.28 -23.15 -16.66
C GLY A 16 0.88 -23.47 -15.23
N VAL A 17 1.75 -24.15 -14.48
CA VAL A 17 1.64 -24.21 -13.03
C VAL A 17 2.05 -22.83 -12.54
N GLY A 18 1.07 -21.92 -12.41
CA GLY A 18 1.25 -20.71 -11.65
C GLY A 18 1.58 -21.13 -10.21
N VAL A 19 2.73 -20.75 -9.72
CA VAL A 19 3.02 -20.79 -8.28
C VAL A 19 2.09 -19.77 -7.65
N ALA A 20 0.99 -20.27 -7.07
CA ALA A 20 0.09 -19.42 -6.31
C ALA A 20 0.88 -18.82 -5.13
N GLY A 21 1.11 -17.51 -5.15
CA GLY A 21 1.58 -16.78 -3.97
C GLY A 21 0.58 -16.96 -2.82
N ALA A 22 1.05 -17.02 -1.60
CA ALA A 22 0.24 -17.32 -0.39
C ALA A 22 -0.87 -16.28 -0.09
N GLY A 23 -0.96 -15.16 -0.83
CA GLY A 23 -2.04 -14.16 -0.75
C GLY A 23 -3.36 -14.58 -1.44
N GLN A 24 -3.46 -15.77 -2.05
CA GLN A 24 -4.63 -16.18 -2.85
C GLN A 24 -5.78 -16.81 -2.06
N ASP A 25 -5.67 -16.97 -0.76
CA ASP A 25 -6.69 -17.63 0.06
C ASP A 25 -7.78 -16.68 0.57
N GLY A 26 -8.33 -15.81 -0.29
CA GLY A 26 -9.63 -15.13 -0.05
C GLY A 26 -9.83 -14.47 1.33
N GLY A 27 -8.78 -13.90 1.93
CA GLY A 27 -8.78 -13.33 3.28
C GLY A 27 -8.38 -11.84 3.30
N PRO A 28 -7.95 -11.34 4.48
CA PRO A 28 -7.49 -9.97 4.65
C PRO A 28 -6.28 -9.66 3.76
N VAL A 29 -6.14 -8.40 3.34
CA VAL A 29 -4.96 -7.91 2.62
C VAL A 29 -3.79 -7.84 3.58
N ARG A 30 -2.64 -8.36 3.17
CA ARG A 30 -1.40 -8.38 3.95
C ARG A 30 -0.32 -7.58 3.26
N ILE A 31 0.16 -6.55 3.92
CA ILE A 31 1.18 -5.63 3.39
C ILE A 31 2.42 -5.69 4.30
N LEU A 32 3.56 -5.95 3.70
CA LEU A 32 4.82 -5.71 4.39
C LEU A 32 5.06 -4.21 4.44
N PHE A 33 5.20 -3.64 5.64
CA PHE A 33 5.54 -2.23 5.83
C PHE A 33 7.03 -2.11 6.18
N LEU A 34 7.84 -1.68 5.22
CA LEU A 34 9.25 -1.36 5.45
C LEU A 34 9.38 0.12 5.82
N GLY A 35 9.67 0.35 7.09
CA GLY A 35 10.02 1.64 7.65
C GLY A 35 11.51 1.78 7.88
N HIS A 36 11.89 2.69 8.77
CA HIS A 36 13.26 2.86 9.25
C HIS A 36 13.27 3.37 10.70
N ASP A 37 14.40 3.24 11.33
CA ASP A 37 14.65 3.79 12.66
C ASP A 37 15.49 5.07 12.53
N ALA A 38 14.84 6.19 12.24
CA ALA A 38 15.48 7.49 12.04
C ALA A 38 14.65 8.63 12.66
N GLU A 39 15.33 9.73 13.01
CA GLU A 39 14.71 10.92 13.61
C GLU A 39 13.73 11.60 12.63
N HIS A 40 14.08 11.65 11.35
CA HIS A 40 13.22 12.20 10.31
C HIS A 40 12.31 11.11 9.75
N HIS A 41 11.01 11.40 9.62
CA HIS A 41 10.00 10.47 9.16
C HIS A 41 9.88 9.22 10.06
N PRO A 42 9.63 9.38 11.38
CA PRO A 42 9.66 8.27 12.34
C PRO A 42 8.55 7.25 12.06
N SER A 43 8.86 6.27 11.22
CA SER A 43 7.89 5.27 10.75
C SER A 43 7.29 4.44 11.89
N ASN A 44 8.02 4.26 12.99
CA ASN A 44 7.55 3.61 14.22
C ASN A 44 6.38 4.35 14.90
N GLU A 45 6.28 5.68 14.71
CA GLU A 45 5.15 6.48 15.21
C GLU A 45 3.95 6.42 14.25
N TYR A 46 4.18 6.34 12.95
CA TYR A 46 3.13 6.45 11.94
C TYR A 46 2.52 5.10 11.53
N TYR A 47 3.33 4.03 11.56
CA TYR A 47 2.82 2.68 11.32
C TYR A 47 1.59 2.33 12.18
N PRO A 48 1.59 2.57 13.53
CA PRO A 48 0.42 2.26 14.35
C PRO A 48 -0.82 3.05 13.95
N MET A 49 -0.67 4.32 13.49
CA MET A 49 -1.80 5.15 13.04
C MET A 49 -2.47 4.57 11.81
N LEU A 50 -1.68 4.15 10.81
CA LEU A 50 -2.20 3.52 9.61
C LEU A 50 -2.79 2.14 9.89
N SER A 51 -2.10 1.33 10.69
CA SER A 51 -2.57 0.00 11.10
C SER A 51 -3.91 0.07 11.82
N GLN A 52 -4.08 1.03 12.73
CA GLN A 52 -5.36 1.28 13.41
C GLN A 52 -6.44 1.74 12.44
N ALA A 53 -6.12 2.63 11.51
CA ALA A 53 -7.07 3.18 10.55
C ALA A 53 -7.59 2.11 9.58
N LEU A 54 -6.71 1.27 9.04
CA LEU A 54 -7.04 0.29 8.00
C LEU A 54 -7.31 -1.13 8.53
N GLY A 55 -7.00 -1.42 9.77
CA GLY A 55 -7.22 -2.74 10.36
C GLY A 55 -8.70 -3.18 10.35
N ARG A 56 -9.65 -2.23 10.53
CA ARG A 56 -11.09 -2.52 10.42
C ARG A 56 -11.53 -2.86 9.01
N ASP A 57 -10.77 -2.40 8.03
CA ASP A 57 -10.94 -2.76 6.61
C ASP A 57 -10.21 -4.05 6.25
N ALA A 58 -9.67 -4.79 7.25
CA ALA A 58 -8.88 -5.99 7.05
C ALA A 58 -7.69 -5.79 6.10
N ILE A 59 -7.03 -4.66 6.19
CA ILE A 59 -5.73 -4.39 5.58
C ILE A 59 -4.73 -4.40 6.72
N TYR A 60 -3.89 -5.41 6.78
CA TYR A 60 -2.97 -5.68 7.87
C TYR A 60 -1.53 -5.47 7.43
N PHE A 61 -0.69 -5.03 8.38
CA PHE A 61 0.69 -4.69 8.12
C PHE A 61 1.63 -5.50 9.01
N ASP A 62 2.63 -6.12 8.43
CA ASP A 62 3.79 -6.64 9.14
C ASP A 62 4.93 -5.62 9.01
N TYR A 63 5.35 -5.04 10.14
CA TYR A 63 6.25 -3.89 10.18
C TYR A 63 7.69 -4.27 10.45
N HIS A 64 8.59 -3.80 9.61
CA HIS A 64 10.03 -3.97 9.73
C HIS A 64 10.77 -2.64 9.56
N THR A 65 11.88 -2.47 10.26
CA THR A 65 12.82 -1.36 10.05
C THR A 65 14.14 -1.82 9.42
N SER A 66 14.39 -3.12 9.43
CA SER A 66 15.54 -3.75 8.77
C SER A 66 15.21 -4.12 7.33
N VAL A 67 16.04 -3.63 6.40
CA VAL A 67 15.94 -3.99 4.99
C VAL A 67 16.18 -5.49 4.77
N GLU A 68 17.11 -6.09 5.53
CA GLU A 68 17.41 -7.52 5.48
C GLU A 68 16.21 -8.37 5.91
N GLU A 69 15.58 -8.04 7.05
CA GLU A 69 14.41 -8.77 7.55
C GLU A 69 13.22 -8.64 6.60
N ALA A 70 13.05 -7.47 5.96
CA ALA A 70 11.94 -7.20 5.07
C ALA A 70 12.12 -7.82 3.68
N LEU A 71 13.32 -7.71 3.10
CA LEU A 71 13.55 -8.02 1.68
C LEU A 71 14.57 -9.15 1.45
N GLY A 72 15.22 -9.66 2.52
CA GLY A 72 16.30 -10.64 2.40
C GLY A 72 15.84 -12.03 1.97
N ASP A 73 14.63 -12.44 2.34
CA ASP A 73 14.03 -13.73 2.01
C ASP A 73 12.88 -13.56 1.03
N TYR A 74 13.06 -14.05 -0.20
CA TYR A 74 12.03 -13.99 -1.24
C TYR A 74 10.78 -14.78 -0.88
N ASP A 75 10.92 -15.97 -0.27
CA ASP A 75 9.78 -16.82 0.06
C ASP A 75 8.93 -16.19 1.17
N TYR A 76 9.56 -15.48 2.12
CA TYR A 76 8.86 -14.66 3.10
C TYR A 76 8.16 -13.48 2.44
N LEU A 77 8.88 -12.70 1.64
CA LEU A 77 8.36 -11.50 0.97
C LEU A 77 7.19 -11.82 0.02
N SER A 78 7.24 -12.96 -0.65
CA SER A 78 6.19 -13.40 -1.60
C SER A 78 4.87 -13.82 -0.92
N GLN A 79 4.82 -13.87 0.43
CA GLN A 79 3.60 -14.17 1.17
C GLN A 79 2.71 -12.94 1.37
N PHE A 80 3.21 -11.74 1.02
CA PHE A 80 2.46 -10.50 1.11
C PHE A 80 1.80 -10.15 -0.22
N ASP A 81 0.67 -9.46 -0.16
CA ASP A 81 -0.02 -8.91 -1.33
C ASP A 81 0.74 -7.69 -1.91
N GLY A 82 1.59 -7.07 -1.09
CA GLY A 82 2.40 -5.94 -1.51
C GLY A 82 3.34 -5.42 -0.43
N VAL A 83 4.16 -4.46 -0.83
CA VAL A 83 5.14 -3.78 0.03
C VAL A 83 4.83 -2.30 0.09
N LEU A 84 4.60 -1.76 1.28
CA LEU A 84 4.59 -0.33 1.55
C LEU A 84 5.98 0.07 2.05
N LEU A 85 6.59 1.04 1.37
CA LEU A 85 7.90 1.59 1.76
C LEU A 85 7.75 3.03 2.23
N TYR A 86 8.10 3.28 3.50
CA TYR A 86 8.19 4.61 4.08
C TYR A 86 9.48 4.75 4.86
N ALA A 87 10.55 5.05 4.16
CA ALA A 87 11.90 5.09 4.70
C ALA A 87 12.86 5.91 3.84
N ASN A 88 14.04 6.23 4.41
CA ASN A 88 15.16 6.91 3.76
C ASN A 88 16.44 6.05 3.79
N HIS A 89 16.33 4.74 3.59
CA HIS A 89 17.52 3.90 3.50
C HIS A 89 18.40 4.30 2.31
N ASP A 90 19.65 4.68 2.56
CA ASP A 90 20.60 5.08 1.52
C ASP A 90 21.04 3.91 0.66
N PHE A 91 21.10 2.73 1.25
CA PHE A 91 21.68 1.53 0.67
C PHE A 91 20.75 0.34 0.79
N VAL A 92 20.74 -0.50 -0.22
CA VAL A 92 20.16 -1.84 -0.21
C VAL A 92 21.12 -2.81 -0.87
N GLU A 93 21.29 -4.00 -0.31
CA GLU A 93 21.99 -5.09 -0.96
C GLU A 93 21.31 -5.44 -2.28
N ARG A 94 22.11 -5.72 -3.31
CA ARG A 94 21.60 -6.03 -4.64
C ARG A 94 20.57 -7.16 -4.63
N GLN A 95 20.83 -8.22 -3.87
CA GLN A 95 19.94 -9.36 -3.74
C GLN A 95 18.57 -8.96 -3.15
N TYR A 96 18.55 -8.09 -2.14
CA TYR A 96 17.30 -7.64 -1.50
C TYR A 96 16.48 -6.75 -2.45
N TYR A 97 17.15 -5.90 -3.21
CA TYR A 97 16.51 -5.12 -4.26
C TYR A 97 15.92 -6.02 -5.37
N GLU A 98 16.68 -7.04 -5.82
CA GLU A 98 16.21 -8.01 -6.81
C GLU A 98 15.00 -8.82 -6.30
N ASN A 99 14.94 -9.15 -5.01
CA ASN A 99 13.78 -9.80 -4.38
C ASN A 99 12.54 -8.89 -4.44
N LEU A 100 12.68 -7.60 -4.10
CA LEU A 100 11.59 -6.63 -4.21
C LEU A 100 11.08 -6.52 -5.66
N VAL A 101 11.98 -6.33 -6.62
CA VAL A 101 11.61 -6.22 -8.04
C VAL A 101 10.89 -7.50 -8.50
N LYS A 102 11.41 -8.67 -8.15
CA LYS A 102 10.85 -9.97 -8.53
C LYS A 102 9.43 -10.17 -7.97
N VAL A 103 9.17 -9.76 -6.72
CA VAL A 103 7.82 -9.84 -6.12
C VAL A 103 6.87 -8.90 -6.85
N VAL A 104 7.30 -7.68 -7.14
CA VAL A 104 6.47 -6.72 -7.90
C VAL A 104 6.21 -7.25 -9.30
N GLU A 105 7.23 -7.70 -10.04
CA GLU A 105 7.07 -8.26 -11.39
C GLU A 105 6.17 -9.50 -11.44
N ALA A 106 6.09 -10.25 -10.35
CA ALA A 106 5.18 -11.39 -10.21
C ALA A 106 3.72 -11.02 -9.86
N GLY A 107 3.39 -9.73 -9.77
CA GLY A 107 2.03 -9.25 -9.51
C GLY A 107 1.81 -8.60 -8.14
N GLY A 108 2.83 -8.56 -7.27
CA GLY A 108 2.75 -7.88 -5.98
C GLY A 108 2.62 -6.36 -6.12
N GLY A 109 1.89 -5.74 -5.18
CA GLY A 109 1.77 -4.28 -5.10
C GLY A 109 3.02 -3.63 -4.53
N PHE A 110 3.41 -2.47 -5.06
CA PHE A 110 4.44 -1.63 -4.45
C PHE A 110 3.90 -0.23 -4.15
N ILE A 111 3.96 0.16 -2.89
CA ILE A 111 3.38 1.41 -2.39
C ILE A 111 4.48 2.26 -1.72
N PRO A 112 5.35 2.91 -2.50
CA PRO A 112 6.29 3.89 -1.98
C PRO A 112 5.56 5.16 -1.56
N VAL A 113 5.87 5.65 -0.35
CA VAL A 113 5.22 6.82 0.25
C VAL A 113 6.27 7.87 0.58
N HIS A 114 6.03 9.10 0.16
CA HIS A 114 6.80 10.29 0.54
C HIS A 114 8.31 10.09 0.37
N CYS A 115 9.03 9.96 1.48
CA CYS A 115 10.49 9.83 1.52
C CYS A 115 11.04 8.60 0.78
N ALA A 116 10.19 7.62 0.48
CA ALA A 116 10.58 6.45 -0.32
C ALA A 116 11.16 6.81 -1.70
N SER A 117 10.77 7.96 -2.29
CA SER A 117 11.37 8.45 -3.55
C SER A 117 12.84 8.87 -3.42
N TYR A 118 13.41 8.81 -2.22
CA TYR A 118 14.84 9.07 -1.93
C TYR A 118 15.56 7.87 -1.33
N CYS A 119 14.92 6.69 -1.30
CA CYS A 119 15.52 5.45 -0.84
C CYS A 119 16.48 4.82 -1.88
N PHE A 120 17.30 3.89 -1.43
CA PHE A 120 18.07 2.93 -2.22
C PHE A 120 18.84 3.54 -3.39
N ARG A 121 19.49 4.68 -3.15
CA ARG A 121 20.18 5.47 -4.18
C ARG A 121 21.38 4.77 -4.81
N ASN A 122 21.81 3.65 -4.24
CA ASN A 122 22.83 2.77 -4.81
C ASN A 122 22.29 1.82 -5.91
N GLN A 123 20.96 1.86 -6.18
CA GLN A 123 20.30 1.07 -7.22
C GLN A 123 19.58 2.00 -8.21
N ASP A 124 20.16 2.21 -9.39
CA ASP A 124 19.57 3.11 -10.41
C ASP A 124 18.15 2.67 -10.81
N GLY A 125 17.90 1.37 -10.93
CA GLY A 125 16.57 0.82 -11.26
C GLY A 125 15.50 1.07 -10.20
N PHE A 126 15.87 1.44 -8.97
CA PHE A 126 14.87 1.77 -7.95
C PHE A 126 14.11 3.06 -8.28
N ILE A 127 14.80 4.05 -8.87
CA ILE A 127 14.17 5.29 -9.31
C ILE A 127 13.17 5.01 -10.43
N GLU A 128 13.52 4.13 -11.35
CA GLU A 128 12.64 3.68 -12.41
C GLU A 128 11.43 2.94 -11.83
N LEU A 129 11.64 2.08 -10.82
CA LEU A 129 10.57 1.37 -10.13
C LEU A 129 9.57 2.33 -9.47
N VAL A 130 10.05 3.36 -8.74
CA VAL A 130 9.18 4.39 -8.12
C VAL A 130 8.55 5.31 -9.17
N GLY A 131 9.26 5.59 -10.27
CA GLY A 131 8.82 6.50 -11.34
C GLY A 131 9.22 7.96 -11.15
N GLY A 132 10.05 8.28 -10.16
CA GLY A 132 10.58 9.63 -9.90
C GLY A 132 11.48 9.64 -8.68
N GLN A 133 12.37 10.63 -8.61
CA GLN A 133 13.28 10.81 -7.48
C GLN A 133 13.05 12.15 -6.81
N PHE A 134 12.98 12.17 -5.49
CA PHE A 134 12.99 13.40 -4.71
C PHE A 134 14.23 14.26 -5.03
N ALA A 135 14.02 15.56 -5.19
CA ALA A 135 15.07 16.53 -5.43
C ALA A 135 15.24 17.53 -4.27
N HIS A 136 14.16 18.20 -3.91
CA HIS A 136 14.14 19.15 -2.80
C HIS A 136 12.68 19.42 -2.36
N HIS A 137 12.52 20.09 -1.23
CA HIS A 137 11.22 20.51 -0.73
C HIS A 137 11.30 21.89 -0.05
N ARG A 138 10.13 22.44 0.22
CA ARG A 138 9.79 23.40 1.27
C ARG A 138 8.68 22.80 2.11
N GLY A 139 7.92 23.58 2.85
CA GLY A 139 6.78 23.11 3.60
C GLY A 139 5.67 24.13 3.60
N GLY A 140 4.43 23.68 3.68
CA GLY A 140 3.27 24.54 3.68
C GLY A 140 1.94 23.79 3.80
N VAL A 141 0.88 24.53 4.02
CA VAL A 141 -0.49 24.00 4.00
C VAL A 141 -1.00 24.07 2.56
N PHE A 142 -1.43 22.95 2.02
CA PHE A 142 -2.01 22.84 0.70
C PHE A 142 -2.89 21.59 0.55
N SER A 143 -3.64 21.55 -0.53
CA SER A 143 -4.44 20.41 -0.94
C SER A 143 -4.02 19.99 -2.35
N PRO A 144 -3.46 18.79 -2.57
CA PRO A 144 -3.20 18.30 -3.91
C PRO A 144 -4.49 18.18 -4.72
N GLN A 145 -4.44 18.58 -5.98
CA GLN A 145 -5.59 18.51 -6.88
C GLN A 145 -5.65 17.15 -7.57
N ILE A 146 -6.83 16.56 -7.59
CA ILE A 146 -7.11 15.35 -8.36
C ILE A 146 -7.29 15.75 -9.83
N ILE A 147 -6.51 15.15 -10.73
CA ILE A 147 -6.59 15.37 -12.17
C ILE A 147 -7.16 14.17 -12.95
N ASP A 148 -7.13 12.98 -12.34
CA ASP A 148 -7.75 11.76 -12.88
C ASP A 148 -8.59 11.07 -11.78
N GLY A 149 -9.74 11.64 -11.48
CA GLY A 149 -10.63 11.20 -10.38
C GLY A 149 -11.35 9.90 -10.64
N ASP A 150 -11.45 9.46 -11.88
CA ASP A 150 -12.11 8.20 -12.25
C ASP A 150 -11.16 7.00 -12.14
N HIS A 151 -9.86 7.23 -11.93
CA HIS A 151 -8.90 6.16 -11.81
C HIS A 151 -9.15 5.30 -10.55
N PRO A 152 -9.17 3.94 -10.66
CA PRO A 152 -9.52 3.06 -9.54
C PRO A 152 -8.63 3.20 -8.29
N ALA A 153 -7.38 3.65 -8.45
CA ALA A 153 -6.48 3.92 -7.33
C ALA A 153 -6.91 5.13 -6.48
N LEU A 154 -7.89 5.92 -6.92
CA LEU A 154 -8.48 7.03 -6.17
C LEU A 154 -9.95 6.78 -5.77
N ALA A 155 -10.39 5.53 -5.76
CA ALA A 155 -11.77 5.18 -5.41
C ALA A 155 -12.15 5.70 -4.01
N GLY A 156 -13.15 6.61 -3.93
CA GLY A 156 -13.59 7.23 -2.68
C GLY A 156 -12.63 8.27 -2.10
N VAL A 157 -11.55 8.61 -2.79
CA VAL A 157 -10.63 9.67 -2.39
C VAL A 157 -11.25 11.04 -2.68
N THR A 158 -11.18 11.92 -1.70
CA THR A 158 -11.52 13.34 -1.86
C THR A 158 -10.29 14.19 -1.55
N PRO A 159 -10.12 15.35 -2.17
CA PRO A 159 -9.05 16.26 -1.81
C PRO A 159 -9.07 16.57 -0.32
N PHE A 160 -7.90 16.60 0.30
CA PHE A 160 -7.74 16.97 1.71
C PHE A 160 -6.61 17.99 1.85
N GLU A 161 -6.75 18.88 2.81
CA GLU A 161 -5.77 19.91 3.11
C GLU A 161 -4.97 19.50 4.35
N ALA A 162 -3.64 19.56 4.24
CA ALA A 162 -2.74 19.35 5.37
C ALA A 162 -1.48 20.22 5.20
N TRP A 163 -0.78 20.45 6.30
CA TRP A 163 0.61 20.87 6.20
C TRP A 163 1.47 19.67 5.82
N ASP A 164 2.29 19.82 4.78
CA ASP A 164 3.20 18.78 4.31
C ASP A 164 4.46 19.41 3.72
N GLU A 165 5.49 18.61 3.46
CA GLU A 165 6.64 19.02 2.68
C GLU A 165 6.26 19.12 1.21
N THR A 166 6.52 20.28 0.61
CA THR A 166 6.19 20.54 -0.81
C THR A 166 7.27 19.95 -1.72
N TYR A 167 7.28 18.62 -1.83
CA TYR A 167 8.23 17.86 -2.64
C TYR A 167 8.27 18.32 -4.08
N VAL A 168 9.48 18.34 -4.63
CA VAL A 168 9.76 18.48 -6.07
C VAL A 168 10.60 17.28 -6.48
N HIS A 169 10.22 16.67 -7.59
CA HIS A 169 10.90 15.47 -8.09
C HIS A 169 11.75 15.77 -9.33
N THR A 170 12.65 14.87 -9.59
CA THR A 170 13.47 14.77 -10.79
C THR A 170 13.45 13.35 -11.32
N LYS A 171 14.10 13.09 -12.44
CA LYS A 171 14.17 11.76 -13.06
C LYS A 171 12.80 11.12 -13.26
N HIS A 172 11.87 11.92 -13.76
CA HIS A 172 10.51 11.50 -14.01
C HIS A 172 10.43 10.36 -15.03
N GLY A 173 9.82 9.23 -14.63
CA GLY A 173 9.49 8.15 -15.56
C GLY A 173 8.42 8.59 -16.58
N SER A 174 8.56 8.17 -17.83
CA SER A 174 7.61 8.49 -18.90
C SER A 174 6.37 7.58 -18.93
N ASP A 175 6.41 6.48 -18.19
CA ASP A 175 5.38 5.42 -18.15
C ASP A 175 4.42 5.54 -16.96
N ARG A 176 4.38 6.73 -16.32
CA ARG A 176 3.50 7.03 -15.19
C ARG A 176 2.16 7.61 -15.65
N THR A 177 1.09 7.22 -14.98
CA THR A 177 -0.17 7.95 -14.99
C THR A 177 -0.23 8.84 -13.76
N ILE A 178 -0.30 10.16 -13.96
CA ILE A 178 -0.39 11.13 -12.87
C ILE A 178 -1.85 11.26 -12.45
N LEU A 179 -2.12 11.06 -11.16
CA LEU A 179 -3.46 11.08 -10.58
C LEU A 179 -3.74 12.38 -9.84
N MET A 180 -2.72 12.92 -9.16
CA MET A 180 -2.83 14.17 -8.41
C MET A 180 -1.60 15.04 -8.68
N VAL A 181 -1.79 16.35 -8.63
CA VAL A 181 -0.73 17.35 -8.76
C VAL A 181 -0.80 18.34 -7.60
N ARG A 182 0.36 18.92 -7.26
CA ARG A 182 0.43 20.11 -6.42
C ARG A 182 0.55 21.33 -7.30
N GLU A 183 -0.40 22.25 -7.18
CA GLU A 183 -0.36 23.52 -7.90
C GLU A 183 0.60 24.51 -7.25
N PRO A 184 1.20 25.44 -8.02
CA PRO A 184 2.01 26.51 -7.45
C PRO A 184 1.23 27.38 -6.48
N GLY A 185 1.75 27.59 -5.27
CA GLY A 185 1.14 28.38 -4.18
C GLY A 185 1.44 29.89 -4.22
N GLY A 186 1.97 30.43 -5.33
CA GLY A 186 2.30 31.84 -5.50
C GLY A 186 3.75 32.11 -5.90
N GLU A 187 4.16 33.38 -5.91
CA GLU A 187 5.48 33.80 -6.46
C GLU A 187 6.68 33.19 -5.74
N ASN A 188 6.53 32.91 -4.45
CA ASN A 188 7.60 32.37 -3.59
C ASN A 188 7.57 30.84 -3.48
N ASP A 189 6.72 30.15 -4.24
CA ASP A 189 6.71 28.70 -4.25
C ASP A 189 8.00 28.13 -4.88
N ASN A 190 8.30 26.88 -4.54
CA ASN A 190 9.44 26.16 -5.09
C ASN A 190 9.16 25.57 -6.48
N ILE A 191 7.96 25.72 -7.01
CA ILE A 191 7.55 25.31 -8.35
C ILE A 191 6.91 26.48 -9.11
N LYS A 192 6.91 26.39 -10.44
CA LYS A 192 6.24 27.33 -11.34
C LYS A 192 5.15 26.67 -12.19
N GLU A 193 5.22 25.36 -12.32
CA GLU A 193 4.25 24.51 -13.02
C GLU A 193 3.73 23.46 -12.04
N PRO A 194 2.56 22.84 -12.30
CA PRO A 194 2.05 21.76 -11.45
C PRO A 194 3.05 20.62 -11.27
N GLU A 195 3.30 20.25 -10.03
CA GLU A 195 4.21 19.16 -9.67
C GLU A 195 3.44 17.84 -9.53
N PRO A 196 3.84 16.74 -10.20
CA PRO A 196 3.27 15.42 -9.97
C PRO A 196 3.33 15.02 -8.51
N TRP A 197 2.17 14.73 -7.90
CA TRP A 197 2.07 14.48 -6.47
C TRP A 197 1.74 13.03 -6.12
N THR A 198 0.81 12.45 -6.86
CA THR A 198 0.45 11.03 -6.75
C THR A 198 0.38 10.46 -8.14
N TRP A 199 1.00 9.31 -8.33
CA TRP A 199 1.00 8.61 -9.62
C TRP A 199 0.98 7.10 -9.47
N VAL A 200 0.66 6.45 -10.58
CA VAL A 200 0.70 5.00 -10.71
C VAL A 200 1.49 4.59 -11.94
N ARG A 201 2.02 3.39 -11.91
CA ARG A 201 2.65 2.71 -13.05
C ARG A 201 2.59 1.20 -12.88
N THR A 202 2.97 0.46 -13.90
CA THR A 202 3.10 -1.00 -13.85
C THR A 202 4.56 -1.42 -13.94
N GLN A 203 4.88 -2.57 -13.34
CA GLN A 203 6.18 -3.23 -13.42
C GLN A 203 5.96 -4.74 -13.54
N GLY A 204 6.22 -5.32 -14.72
CA GLY A 204 5.79 -6.69 -14.99
C GLY A 204 4.27 -6.84 -14.86
N GLU A 205 3.82 -7.80 -14.08
CA GLU A 205 2.40 -7.99 -13.73
C GLU A 205 1.96 -7.13 -12.53
N GLY A 206 2.90 -6.52 -11.81
CA GLY A 206 2.63 -5.73 -10.60
C GLY A 206 2.36 -4.26 -10.87
N ARG A 207 1.92 -3.59 -9.81
CA ARG A 207 1.45 -2.21 -9.84
C ARG A 207 2.15 -1.39 -8.78
N VAL A 208 2.53 -0.17 -9.14
CA VAL A 208 3.19 0.78 -8.25
C VAL A 208 2.29 1.99 -8.05
N PHE A 209 2.01 2.32 -6.80
CA PHE A 209 1.27 3.51 -6.39
C PHE A 209 2.16 4.37 -5.52
N TYR A 210 2.53 5.55 -5.97
CA TYR A 210 3.31 6.52 -5.22
C TYR A 210 2.47 7.72 -4.82
N THR A 211 2.70 8.25 -3.60
CA THR A 211 2.24 9.57 -3.18
C THR A 211 3.34 10.33 -2.48
N ALA A 212 3.49 11.62 -2.80
CA ALA A 212 4.41 12.53 -2.13
C ALA A 212 3.90 13.03 -0.77
N SER A 213 2.62 12.81 -0.41
CA SER A 213 2.09 13.11 0.92
C SER A 213 2.69 12.18 1.97
N GLY A 214 2.96 12.71 3.19
CA GLY A 214 3.32 11.83 4.29
C GLY A 214 4.45 12.29 5.20
N HIS A 215 4.74 13.60 5.27
CA HIS A 215 5.88 14.06 6.07
C HIS A 215 5.73 13.78 7.57
N ASP A 216 4.61 14.13 8.17
CA ASP A 216 4.47 14.03 9.62
C ASP A 216 3.04 13.68 10.10
N GLN A 217 2.86 13.68 11.42
CA GLN A 217 1.61 13.34 12.09
C GLN A 217 0.40 14.09 11.54
N ARG A 218 0.54 15.33 11.05
CA ARG A 218 -0.57 16.12 10.48
C ARG A 218 -1.18 15.46 9.25
N VAL A 219 -0.37 14.75 8.49
CA VAL A 219 -0.81 13.94 7.35
C VAL A 219 -1.23 12.54 7.79
N TRP A 220 -0.37 11.86 8.60
CA TRP A 220 -0.60 10.47 9.00
C TRP A 220 -1.86 10.25 9.87
N THR A 221 -2.37 11.28 10.55
CA THR A 221 -3.64 11.22 11.27
C THR A 221 -4.84 11.65 10.43
N HIS A 222 -4.64 12.14 9.20
CA HIS A 222 -5.70 12.68 8.38
C HIS A 222 -6.53 11.58 7.70
N PRO A 223 -7.88 11.54 7.87
CA PRO A 223 -8.72 10.51 7.27
C PRO A 223 -8.63 10.45 5.74
N GLY A 224 -8.44 11.62 5.07
CA GLY A 224 -8.24 11.69 3.61
C GLY A 224 -6.95 10.98 3.16
N PHE A 225 -5.89 11.06 3.95
CA PHE A 225 -4.64 10.33 3.68
C PHE A 225 -4.82 8.81 3.89
N HIS A 226 -5.54 8.41 4.95
CA HIS A 226 -5.87 6.99 5.14
C HIS A 226 -6.68 6.44 3.97
N GLN A 227 -7.67 7.22 3.46
CA GLN A 227 -8.44 6.81 2.28
C GLN A 227 -7.58 6.76 1.02
N LEU A 228 -6.65 7.69 0.84
CA LEU A 228 -5.70 7.68 -0.28
C LEU A 228 -4.84 6.42 -0.27
N LEU A 229 -4.22 6.09 0.87
CA LEU A 229 -3.41 4.87 1.01
C LEU A 229 -4.26 3.61 0.86
N LYS A 230 -5.45 3.55 1.46
CA LYS A 230 -6.38 2.43 1.28
C LYS A 230 -6.67 2.16 -0.19
N SER A 231 -7.05 3.19 -0.94
CA SER A 231 -7.39 3.06 -2.36
C SER A 231 -6.18 2.66 -3.20
N GLY A 232 -5.02 3.29 -2.93
CA GLY A 232 -3.76 2.94 -3.57
C GLY A 232 -3.33 1.49 -3.33
N ILE A 233 -3.38 1.01 -2.09
CA ILE A 233 -3.09 -0.38 -1.72
C ILE A 233 -4.03 -1.33 -2.46
N LEU A 234 -5.36 -1.09 -2.37
CA LEU A 234 -6.36 -1.96 -2.99
C LEU A 234 -6.30 -1.99 -4.52
N TRP A 235 -5.77 -0.95 -5.16
CA TRP A 235 -5.48 -0.95 -6.57
C TRP A 235 -4.16 -1.69 -6.87
N ALA A 236 -3.14 -1.49 -6.06
CA ALA A 236 -1.80 -2.04 -6.29
C ALA A 236 -1.76 -3.57 -6.17
N ILE A 237 -2.58 -4.18 -5.31
CA ILE A 237 -2.65 -5.65 -5.18
C ILE A 237 -3.29 -6.36 -6.38
N GLY A 238 -3.73 -5.64 -7.39
CA GLY A 238 -4.30 -6.20 -8.61
C GLY A 238 -5.80 -6.58 -8.51
N GLU A 239 -6.42 -6.78 -9.65
CA GLU A 239 -7.89 -6.96 -9.73
C GLU A 239 -8.36 -8.29 -9.16
N GLU A 240 -7.63 -9.37 -9.41
CA GLU A 240 -7.99 -10.70 -8.94
C GLU A 240 -7.95 -10.76 -7.40
N ARG A 241 -6.84 -10.29 -6.81
CA ARG A 241 -6.71 -10.23 -5.35
C ARG A 241 -7.70 -9.27 -4.72
N ARG A 242 -7.99 -8.15 -5.37
CA ARG A 242 -9.02 -7.20 -4.94
C ARG A 242 -10.39 -7.85 -4.92
N ALA A 243 -10.77 -8.64 -5.93
CA ALA A 243 -12.07 -9.32 -5.97
C ALA A 243 -12.23 -10.34 -4.85
N THR A 244 -11.17 -11.09 -4.50
CA THR A 244 -11.19 -12.01 -3.36
C THR A 244 -11.32 -11.27 -2.02
N TYR A 245 -10.63 -10.15 -1.85
CA TYR A 245 -10.77 -9.27 -0.70
C TYR A 245 -12.19 -8.69 -0.57
N ASP A 246 -12.79 -8.19 -1.65
CA ASP A 246 -14.15 -7.65 -1.63
C ASP A 246 -15.18 -8.73 -1.25
N THR A 247 -14.96 -9.97 -1.69
CA THR A 247 -15.78 -11.12 -1.27
C THR A 247 -15.65 -11.38 0.24
N PHE A 248 -14.42 -11.39 0.75
CA PHE A 248 -14.14 -11.57 2.18
C PHE A 248 -14.78 -10.46 3.02
N ILE A 249 -14.59 -9.20 2.65
CA ILE A 249 -15.19 -8.05 3.38
C ILE A 249 -16.71 -8.13 3.41
N THR A 250 -17.32 -8.53 2.30
CA THR A 250 -18.79 -8.65 2.20
C THR A 250 -19.34 -9.81 3.03
N ALA A 251 -18.57 -10.89 3.18
CA ALA A 251 -18.98 -12.08 3.94
C ALA A 251 -18.83 -11.92 5.45
N ARG A 252 -17.96 -11.01 5.93
CA ARG A 252 -17.72 -10.82 7.37
C ARG A 252 -18.99 -10.38 8.12
N ALA A 253 -19.16 -10.88 9.34
CA ALA A 253 -20.21 -10.42 10.23
C ALA A 253 -20.03 -8.92 10.55
N PRO A 254 -21.06 -8.06 10.39
CA PRO A 254 -20.91 -6.63 10.65
C PRO A 254 -20.69 -6.34 12.13
N LEU A 255 -19.73 -5.45 12.44
CA LEU A 255 -19.55 -4.94 13.80
C LEU A 255 -20.80 -4.12 14.20
N LYS A 256 -21.38 -4.47 15.35
CA LYS A 256 -22.55 -3.78 15.90
C LYS A 256 -22.14 -2.97 17.12
N TYR A 257 -22.73 -1.79 17.26
CA TYR A 257 -22.42 -0.86 18.33
C TYR A 257 -23.70 -0.39 19.01
N GLU A 258 -23.63 -0.17 20.33
CA GLU A 258 -24.69 0.44 21.10
C GLU A 258 -24.18 1.56 22.02
N LYS A 259 -25.04 2.52 22.35
CA LYS A 259 -24.74 3.52 23.39
C LYS A 259 -25.04 2.90 24.75
N ARG A 260 -24.10 3.08 25.70
CA ARG A 260 -24.27 2.64 27.09
C ARG A 260 -23.91 3.78 28.04
N ASP A 261 -24.83 4.19 28.87
CA ASP A 261 -24.64 5.31 29.83
C ASP A 261 -23.64 5.00 30.94
N ASN A 262 -23.38 3.70 31.20
CA ASN A 262 -22.46 3.25 32.23
C ASN A 262 -21.00 3.11 31.77
N ILE A 263 -20.68 3.49 30.53
CA ILE A 263 -19.29 3.51 30.06
C ILE A 263 -18.67 4.84 30.45
N PRO A 264 -17.63 4.84 31.31
CA PRO A 264 -16.97 6.07 31.72
C PRO A 264 -16.29 6.78 30.52
N ASN A 265 -16.54 8.07 30.38
CA ASN A 265 -15.90 8.93 29.40
C ASN A 265 -14.70 9.66 30.04
N TYR A 266 -13.64 8.95 30.33
CA TYR A 266 -12.44 9.51 31.00
C TYR A 266 -11.76 10.62 30.20
N GLU A 267 -11.84 10.58 28.89
CA GLU A 267 -11.19 11.55 28.00
C GLU A 267 -12.06 12.79 27.74
N ARG A 268 -13.21 12.88 28.40
CA ARG A 268 -14.17 13.99 28.26
C ARG A 268 -14.52 14.31 26.80
N ARG A 269 -14.64 13.29 25.98
CA ARG A 269 -15.05 13.45 24.58
C ARG A 269 -16.46 14.06 24.51
N PRO A 270 -16.77 14.87 23.49
CA PRO A 270 -18.10 15.43 23.32
C PRO A 270 -19.18 14.33 23.22
N GLU A 271 -18.83 13.19 22.61
CA GLU A 271 -19.67 11.98 22.57
C GLU A 271 -18.93 10.79 23.18
N PRO A 272 -19.58 10.02 24.07
CA PRO A 272 -19.03 8.76 24.58
C PRO A 272 -18.77 7.78 23.44
N LEU A 273 -17.72 6.96 23.59
CA LEU A 273 -17.46 5.88 22.64
C LEU A 273 -18.63 4.88 22.67
N PRO A 274 -19.11 4.46 21.49
CA PRO A 274 -20.10 3.40 21.43
C PRO A 274 -19.46 2.07 21.88
N TYR A 275 -20.26 1.25 22.56
CA TYR A 275 -19.87 -0.08 22.98
C TYR A 275 -20.03 -1.05 21.82
N GLN A 276 -18.92 -1.71 21.42
CA GLN A 276 -18.99 -2.78 20.41
C GLN A 276 -19.59 -4.03 21.03
N LEU A 277 -20.63 -4.55 20.43
CA LEU A 277 -21.21 -5.83 20.83
C LEU A 277 -20.25 -6.98 20.52
N PRO A 278 -20.19 -8.02 21.36
CA PRO A 278 -19.37 -9.19 21.09
C PRO A 278 -19.76 -9.85 19.76
N LEU A 279 -18.77 -10.31 19.03
CA LEU A 279 -18.93 -11.25 17.93
C LEU A 279 -19.01 -12.68 18.48
N SER A 280 -19.51 -13.61 17.67
CA SER A 280 -19.29 -15.04 17.97
C SER A 280 -17.78 -15.35 17.95
N PRO A 281 -17.32 -16.43 18.58
CA PRO A 281 -15.94 -16.87 18.47
C PRO A 281 -15.50 -17.05 17.01
N GLU A 282 -16.36 -17.64 16.17
CA GLU A 282 -16.11 -17.86 14.75
C GLU A 282 -15.95 -16.54 13.99
N ASP A 283 -16.94 -15.63 14.15
CA ASP A 283 -16.90 -14.31 13.48
C ASP A 283 -15.70 -13.47 13.93
N SER A 284 -15.19 -13.68 15.16
CA SER A 284 -14.05 -12.92 15.69
C SER A 284 -12.73 -13.24 14.98
N LEU A 285 -12.62 -14.42 14.37
CA LEU A 285 -11.42 -14.81 13.60
C LEU A 285 -11.19 -13.86 12.42
N ASP A 286 -12.26 -13.41 11.75
CA ASP A 286 -12.18 -12.50 10.59
C ASP A 286 -11.70 -11.09 10.96
N TYR A 287 -11.66 -10.76 12.25
CA TYR A 287 -11.21 -9.49 12.79
C TYR A 287 -9.87 -9.59 13.55
N THR A 288 -9.24 -10.76 13.50
CA THR A 288 -7.99 -10.99 14.22
C THR A 288 -6.83 -11.05 13.26
N GLN A 289 -5.87 -10.14 13.43
CA GLN A 289 -4.61 -10.16 12.69
C GLN A 289 -3.67 -11.20 13.29
N THR A 290 -3.06 -12.01 12.43
CA THR A 290 -1.92 -12.88 12.76
C THR A 290 -0.72 -12.49 11.88
N PRO A 291 0.52 -12.68 12.33
CA PRO A 291 1.68 -12.56 11.44
C PRO A 291 1.57 -13.51 10.24
N VAL A 292 2.25 -13.17 9.16
CA VAL A 292 2.35 -14.05 7.98
C VAL A 292 2.91 -15.42 8.39
N GLY A 293 2.34 -16.49 7.84
CA GLY A 293 2.70 -17.87 8.18
C GLY A 293 2.04 -18.41 9.46
N TRP A 294 1.25 -17.60 10.19
CA TRP A 294 0.48 -18.04 11.36
C TRP A 294 -1.00 -18.11 11.07
N ARG A 295 -1.65 -19.09 11.67
CA ARG A 295 -3.11 -19.25 11.60
C ARG A 295 -3.69 -19.34 13.00
N LEU A 296 -4.78 -18.62 13.24
CA LEU A 296 -5.58 -18.74 14.46
C LEU A 296 -6.66 -19.82 14.26
N GLU A 297 -6.77 -20.73 15.22
CA GLU A 297 -7.80 -21.76 15.23
C GLU A 297 -8.63 -21.67 16.49
N LEU A 298 -9.97 -21.85 16.36
CA LEU A 298 -10.82 -22.02 17.50
C LEU A 298 -10.54 -23.40 18.13
N PHE A 299 -10.34 -23.37 19.43
CA PHE A 299 -10.29 -24.56 20.24
C PHE A 299 -11.58 -24.69 21.06
N ALA A 300 -12.33 -25.74 20.82
CA ALA A 300 -13.61 -26.02 21.52
C ALA A 300 -13.37 -26.61 22.91
#